data_357c2c5ebf5fd31dfb1c717731d7effa
#
_entry.id   357c2c5ebf5fd31dfb1c717731d7effa
#
_cell.length_a   1.000
_cell.length_b   1.000
_cell.length_c   1.000
_cell.angle_alpha   90.00
_cell.angle_beta   90.00
_cell.angle_gamma   90.00
#
_symmetry.space_group_name_H-M   'P 1'
#
loop_
_entity.id
_entity.type
_entity.pdbx_description
1 polymer ?
#
loop_
_entity_poly.entity_id
_entity_poly.type
_entity_poly.pdbx_seq_one_letter_code
_entity_poly.pdbx_strand_id
1 'polypeptide(L)'
;YGLRFGGPIIKNKLFFFVNFEYTQTPTIVNRWRPSEDGVANTDLYISRTTMADMKRVSDFLSSKYGYDTGSYTDYPADESNMKILARLDWNISQNHNLAVRYNYTLNRGWNNTNASSSNVIQRTTESRLGQYSMAFANSMYSMDNVVNSVSVDLNSRFGDNVSNQLLVTYSQLDDIRGSSSAKFPFIDILEGYSVSNGQITQSIVPYISAGYELFTWNNGVHNTVINAKDDITIFKGNHKITAGLSFEYQMADNSYMRNGTGYYRYHSMDDFLNGAAPESVCLTYGYDGELNPAARVRFNQFGLYAQDEWSIGNDFKLTYGVRLDEIIFNNKDLMRNNAIYDIEYDGKKIDTGMWPKPKLQISPRVGFTWDVLGNRSLKVRGGTGLFSGRLPLVFFTNM
;
A
#
# COMPACT_ATOMS: atom_id res chain seq x y z
N TYR A 1 17.31 -16.37 6.88
CA TYR A 1 17.07 -17.45 7.84
C TYR A 1 15.71 -18.06 7.56
N GLY A 2 15.58 -19.40 7.66
CA GLY A 2 14.32 -20.10 7.45
C GLY A 2 14.22 -21.32 8.35
N LEU A 3 13.02 -21.56 8.86
CA LEU A 3 12.68 -22.73 9.66
C LEU A 3 11.30 -23.22 9.26
N ARG A 4 11.17 -24.52 9.00
CA ARG A 4 9.86 -25.15 8.80
C ARG A 4 9.78 -26.44 9.59
N PHE A 5 8.64 -26.62 10.21
CA PHE A 5 8.37 -27.76 11.03
C PHE A 5 6.91 -28.17 10.91
N GLY A 6 6.62 -29.46 10.81
CA GLY A 6 5.26 -29.95 10.72
C GLY A 6 5.18 -31.45 10.91
N GLY A 7 4.00 -31.90 11.23
CA GLY A 7 3.73 -33.32 11.46
C GLY A 7 2.35 -33.60 12.05
N PRO A 8 2.05 -34.85 12.37
CA PRO A 8 0.81 -35.20 13.01
C PRO A 8 0.82 -34.87 14.51
N ILE A 9 -0.20 -34.13 14.97
CA ILE A 9 -0.54 -34.04 16.39
C ILE A 9 -1.31 -35.29 16.82
N ILE A 10 -2.26 -35.72 15.94
CA ILE A 10 -2.99 -36.97 16.08
C ILE A 10 -2.85 -37.71 14.75
N LYS A 11 -2.26 -38.88 14.76
CA LYS A 11 -2.02 -39.68 13.56
C LYS A 11 -3.30 -39.84 12.72
N ASN A 12 -3.19 -39.54 11.42
CA ASN A 12 -4.26 -39.58 10.42
C ASN A 12 -5.44 -38.64 10.67
N LYS A 13 -5.39 -37.80 11.71
CA LYS A 13 -6.54 -36.97 12.11
C LYS A 13 -6.23 -35.50 12.19
N LEU A 14 -5.15 -35.10 12.87
CA LEU A 14 -4.82 -33.71 13.09
C LEU A 14 -3.34 -33.46 12.80
N PHE A 15 -3.06 -32.50 11.93
CA PHE A 15 -1.73 -32.15 11.51
C PHE A 15 -1.49 -30.66 11.73
N PHE A 16 -0.23 -30.30 11.93
CA PHE A 16 0.18 -28.92 11.96
C PHE A 16 1.37 -28.69 11.03
N PHE A 17 1.51 -27.45 10.60
CA PHE A 17 2.66 -26.97 9.85
C PHE A 17 2.96 -25.54 10.26
N VAL A 18 4.24 -25.22 10.51
CA VAL A 18 4.73 -23.87 10.80
C VAL A 18 5.92 -23.60 9.89
N ASN A 19 5.93 -22.41 9.29
CA ASN A 19 7.05 -21.88 8.53
C ASN A 19 7.40 -20.48 9.04
N PHE A 20 8.69 -20.23 9.22
CA PHE A 20 9.25 -18.92 9.52
C PHE A 20 10.34 -18.61 8.51
N GLU A 21 10.31 -17.41 7.95
CA GLU A 21 11.36 -16.89 7.07
C GLU A 21 11.69 -15.47 7.47
N TYR A 22 12.99 -15.18 7.55
CA TYR A 22 13.51 -13.83 7.71
C TYR A 22 14.63 -13.60 6.71
N THR A 23 14.49 -12.53 5.93
CA THR A 23 15.50 -12.11 4.96
C THR A 23 15.88 -10.67 5.26
N GLN A 24 17.17 -10.40 5.29
CA GLN A 24 17.74 -9.05 5.30
C GLN A 24 18.65 -8.92 4.08
N THR A 25 18.38 -7.91 3.28
CA THR A 25 19.11 -7.65 2.04
C THR A 25 19.77 -6.29 2.17
N PRO A 26 21.10 -6.22 2.25
CA PRO A 26 21.80 -4.95 2.19
C PRO A 26 21.52 -4.26 0.86
N THR A 27 21.07 -3.02 0.94
CA THR A 27 20.70 -2.21 -0.21
C THR A 27 21.36 -0.84 -0.11
N ILE A 28 21.67 -0.21 -1.22
CA ILE A 28 22.20 1.14 -1.26
C ILE A 28 21.09 2.08 -1.75
N VAL A 29 20.49 2.81 -0.82
CA VAL A 29 19.44 3.79 -1.14
C VAL A 29 20.03 5.14 -1.53
N ASN A 30 21.12 5.54 -0.88
CA ASN A 30 21.86 6.76 -1.17
C ASN A 30 23.35 6.49 -1.35
N ARG A 31 23.94 7.09 -2.37
CA ARG A 31 25.41 7.03 -2.66
C ARG A 31 26.09 8.39 -2.46
N TRP A 32 25.30 9.47 -2.38
CA TRP A 32 25.85 10.81 -2.25
C TRP A 32 26.45 11.04 -0.87
N ARG A 33 27.56 11.76 -0.85
CA ARG A 33 28.26 12.17 0.37
C ARG A 33 28.67 13.65 0.28
N PRO A 34 28.82 14.35 1.40
CA PRO A 34 29.29 15.73 1.41
C PRO A 34 30.73 15.80 0.91
N SER A 35 31.10 16.95 0.33
CA SER A 35 32.50 17.28 -0.05
C SER A 35 33.27 17.83 1.14
N GLU A 36 34.61 17.88 0.98
CA GLU A 36 35.50 18.59 1.91
C GLU A 36 35.65 20.07 1.52
N ASP A 37 35.58 20.37 0.24
CA ASP A 37 35.96 21.66 -0.36
C ASP A 37 34.82 22.43 -1.04
N GLY A 38 33.61 21.87 -1.04
CA GLY A 38 32.46 22.47 -1.72
C GLY A 38 32.40 22.20 -3.22
N VAL A 39 33.31 21.37 -3.74
CA VAL A 39 33.32 21.00 -5.17
C VAL A 39 32.58 19.67 -5.39
N ALA A 40 31.55 19.72 -6.19
CA ALA A 40 30.78 18.53 -6.52
C ALA A 40 31.52 17.65 -7.53
N ASN A 41 31.37 16.32 -7.37
CA ASN A 41 31.86 15.33 -8.32
C ASN A 41 30.79 14.25 -8.53
N THR A 42 30.10 14.30 -9.66
CA THR A 42 28.99 13.39 -9.98
C THR A 42 29.44 11.95 -10.20
N ASP A 43 30.64 11.74 -10.73
CA ASP A 43 31.19 10.40 -10.99
C ASP A 43 31.50 9.66 -9.68
N LEU A 44 31.84 10.42 -8.64
CA LEU A 44 32.15 9.89 -7.30
C LEU A 44 31.00 10.05 -6.30
N TYR A 45 29.85 10.54 -6.73
CA TYR A 45 28.68 10.85 -5.87
C TYR A 45 29.04 11.83 -4.73
N ILE A 46 29.84 12.85 -5.01
CA ILE A 46 30.19 13.91 -4.07
C ILE A 46 29.31 15.13 -4.35
N SER A 47 28.60 15.57 -3.31
CA SER A 47 27.79 16.79 -3.34
C SER A 47 28.66 18.03 -3.14
N ARG A 48 28.21 19.19 -3.63
CA ARG A 48 28.81 20.48 -3.26
C ARG A 48 28.56 20.85 -1.79
N THR A 49 27.59 20.25 -1.12
CA THR A 49 27.36 20.47 0.32
C THR A 49 28.56 19.98 1.11
N THR A 50 29.13 20.84 1.97
CA THR A 50 30.34 20.46 2.68
C THR A 50 30.09 19.65 3.94
N MET A 51 31.03 18.81 4.30
CA MET A 51 31.07 18.08 5.57
C MET A 51 31.00 19.03 6.77
N ALA A 52 31.73 20.17 6.67
CA ALA A 52 31.73 21.18 7.71
C ALA A 52 30.36 21.81 7.93
N ASP A 53 29.61 22.10 6.85
CA ASP A 53 28.27 22.68 6.95
C ASP A 53 27.25 21.68 7.47
N MET A 54 27.33 20.41 7.04
CA MET A 54 26.50 19.36 7.62
C MET A 54 26.71 19.26 9.13
N LYS A 55 27.98 19.27 9.57
CA LYS A 55 28.29 19.24 11.00
C LYS A 55 27.75 20.47 11.74
N ARG A 56 27.92 21.67 11.20
CA ARG A 56 27.41 22.92 11.81
C ARG A 56 25.88 22.88 12.01
N VAL A 57 25.14 22.41 11.01
CA VAL A 57 23.69 22.27 11.10
C VAL A 57 23.29 21.23 12.13
N SER A 58 23.94 20.08 12.13
CA SER A 58 23.67 19.01 13.10
C SER A 58 23.95 19.46 14.54
N ASP A 59 25.12 20.07 14.80
CA ASP A 59 25.48 20.60 16.11
C ASP A 59 24.49 21.69 16.59
N PHE A 60 24.06 22.57 15.70
CA PHE A 60 23.08 23.61 16.00
C PHE A 60 21.72 23.03 16.38
N LEU A 61 21.20 22.08 15.59
CA LEU A 61 19.93 21.43 15.86
C LEU A 61 19.95 20.64 17.18
N SER A 62 21.05 19.94 17.43
CA SER A 62 21.25 19.21 18.69
C SER A 62 21.36 20.14 19.89
N SER A 63 22.18 21.19 19.82
CA SER A 63 22.43 22.07 20.96
C SER A 63 21.23 22.98 21.29
N LYS A 64 20.56 23.50 20.26
CA LYS A 64 19.46 24.46 20.44
C LYS A 64 18.11 23.81 20.68
N TYR A 65 17.84 22.66 20.03
CA TYR A 65 16.53 22.02 20.02
C TYR A 65 16.55 20.59 20.59
N GLY A 66 17.72 20.03 20.93
CA GLY A 66 17.86 18.65 21.35
C GLY A 66 17.50 17.64 20.24
N TYR A 67 17.57 18.07 18.96
CA TYR A 67 17.17 17.23 17.84
C TYR A 67 18.38 16.48 17.26
N ASP A 68 18.27 15.16 17.21
CA ASP A 68 19.24 14.30 16.53
C ASP A 68 18.88 14.20 15.04
N THR A 69 19.77 14.65 14.18
CA THR A 69 19.63 14.62 12.72
C THR A 69 19.89 13.24 12.11
N GLY A 70 20.51 12.35 12.87
CA GLY A 70 21.11 11.13 12.33
C GLY A 70 22.39 11.41 11.53
N SER A 71 22.93 10.37 10.91
CA SER A 71 24.15 10.44 10.09
C SER A 71 23.92 11.25 8.80
N TYR A 72 25.00 11.74 8.24
CA TYR A 72 25.06 12.33 6.89
C TYR A 72 26.12 11.66 6.00
N THR A 73 26.65 10.52 6.45
CA THR A 73 27.60 9.68 5.71
C THR A 73 27.15 8.22 5.67
N ASP A 74 26.29 7.80 6.60
CA ASP A 74 25.76 6.46 6.70
C ASP A 74 24.23 6.53 6.80
N TYR A 75 23.56 5.92 5.83
CA TYR A 75 22.11 6.01 5.68
C TYR A 75 21.46 4.63 5.87
N PRO A 76 20.29 4.56 6.51
CA PRO A 76 19.56 3.31 6.61
C PRO A 76 19.18 2.82 5.21
N ALA A 77 19.52 1.58 4.89
CA ALA A 77 19.35 1.06 3.55
C ALA A 77 18.89 -0.39 3.50
N ASP A 78 19.03 -1.15 4.59
CA ASP A 78 18.70 -2.57 4.60
C ASP A 78 17.20 -2.81 4.39
N GLU A 79 16.88 -3.67 3.42
CA GLU A 79 15.53 -4.20 3.28
C GLU A 79 15.38 -5.44 4.17
N SER A 80 14.28 -5.53 4.89
CA SER A 80 13.96 -6.69 5.73
C SER A 80 12.60 -7.26 5.38
N ASN A 81 12.51 -8.59 5.38
CA ASN A 81 11.27 -9.30 5.13
C ASN A 81 11.14 -10.42 6.17
N MET A 82 9.98 -10.48 6.83
CA MET A 82 9.64 -11.54 7.77
C MET A 82 8.32 -12.18 7.36
N LYS A 83 8.29 -13.51 7.31
CA LYS A 83 7.09 -14.28 7.01
C LYS A 83 6.88 -15.37 8.04
N ILE A 84 5.65 -15.49 8.50
CA ILE A 84 5.21 -16.57 9.39
C ILE A 84 3.98 -17.20 8.76
N LEU A 85 3.97 -18.53 8.66
CA LEU A 85 2.80 -19.31 8.29
C LEU A 85 2.59 -20.39 9.34
N ALA A 86 1.39 -20.44 9.90
CA ALA A 86 0.93 -21.53 10.75
C ALA A 86 -0.32 -22.15 10.15
N ARG A 87 -0.40 -23.48 10.10
CA ARG A 87 -1.52 -24.21 9.56
C ARG A 87 -1.87 -25.41 10.41
N LEU A 88 -3.16 -25.63 10.60
CA LEU A 88 -3.75 -26.83 11.18
C LEU A 88 -4.66 -27.47 10.14
N ASP A 89 -4.48 -28.78 9.94
CA ASP A 89 -5.34 -29.59 9.08
C ASP A 89 -5.99 -30.66 9.95
N TRP A 90 -7.33 -30.64 9.98
CA TRP A 90 -8.13 -31.55 10.78
C TRP A 90 -9.05 -32.38 9.90
N ASN A 91 -8.78 -33.68 9.79
CA ASN A 91 -9.67 -34.64 9.22
C ASN A 91 -10.77 -34.99 10.27
N ILE A 92 -11.85 -34.20 10.26
CA ILE A 92 -12.97 -34.34 11.21
C ILE A 92 -13.59 -35.73 11.03
N SER A 93 -13.79 -36.13 9.76
CA SER A 93 -14.25 -37.46 9.33
C SER A 93 -13.66 -37.78 7.95
N GLN A 94 -14.04 -38.91 7.38
CA GLN A 94 -13.67 -39.28 6.01
C GLN A 94 -14.23 -38.31 4.96
N ASN A 95 -15.29 -37.59 5.31
CA ASN A 95 -16.02 -36.68 4.41
C ASN A 95 -15.85 -35.21 4.73
N HIS A 96 -15.23 -34.86 5.85
CA HIS A 96 -15.12 -33.46 6.31
C HIS A 96 -13.67 -33.14 6.72
N ASN A 97 -13.06 -32.20 6.02
CA ASN A 97 -11.72 -31.70 6.30
C ASN A 97 -11.76 -30.21 6.58
N LEU A 98 -11.18 -29.80 7.69
CA LEU A 98 -11.04 -28.40 8.10
C LEU A 98 -9.57 -28.00 8.05
N ALA A 99 -9.26 -26.93 7.37
CA ALA A 99 -7.96 -26.28 7.44
C ALA A 99 -8.10 -24.88 8.04
N VAL A 100 -7.25 -24.59 9.03
CA VAL A 100 -7.09 -23.22 9.57
C VAL A 100 -5.68 -22.76 9.29
N ARG A 101 -5.56 -21.57 8.69
CA ARG A 101 -4.26 -20.99 8.33
C ARG A 101 -4.14 -19.57 8.87
N TYR A 102 -2.98 -19.25 9.43
CA TYR A 102 -2.54 -17.92 9.75
C TYR A 102 -1.32 -17.54 8.90
N ASN A 103 -1.33 -16.36 8.32
CA ASN A 103 -0.20 -15.79 7.61
C ASN A 103 0.11 -14.42 8.20
N TYR A 104 1.40 -14.20 8.48
CA TYR A 104 1.95 -12.89 8.78
C TYR A 104 3.07 -12.58 7.79
N THR A 105 3.07 -11.37 7.26
CA THR A 105 4.16 -10.86 6.43
C THR A 105 4.46 -9.43 6.84
N LEU A 106 5.73 -9.13 7.08
CA LEU A 106 6.25 -7.78 7.22
C LEU A 106 7.33 -7.60 6.16
N ASN A 107 7.19 -6.56 5.35
CA ASN A 107 8.22 -6.11 4.43
C ASN A 107 8.54 -4.65 4.73
N ARG A 108 9.81 -4.33 4.94
CA ARG A 108 10.29 -2.97 5.21
C ARG A 108 11.42 -2.63 4.26
N GLY A 109 11.30 -1.49 3.58
CA GLY A 109 12.34 -0.91 2.75
C GLY A 109 12.50 0.57 3.03
N TRP A 110 13.72 1.10 2.85
CA TRP A 110 14.04 2.51 3.05
C TRP A 110 14.01 3.28 1.73
N ASN A 111 13.65 4.54 1.83
CA ASN A 111 13.57 5.48 0.73
C ASN A 111 14.27 6.79 1.09
N ASN A 112 14.82 7.46 0.09
CA ASN A 112 15.39 8.78 0.23
C ASN A 112 14.33 9.82 0.58
N THR A 113 14.74 10.89 1.23
CA THR A 113 13.96 12.11 1.41
C THR A 113 13.31 12.53 0.10
N ASN A 114 12.04 12.92 0.13
CA ASN A 114 11.31 13.32 -1.07
C ASN A 114 12.09 14.39 -1.87
N ALA A 115 12.24 14.16 -3.16
CA ALA A 115 13.08 14.96 -4.03
C ALA A 115 12.41 16.25 -4.54
N SER A 116 11.13 16.18 -4.88
CA SER A 116 10.53 17.15 -5.80
C SER A 116 9.49 18.07 -5.17
N SER A 117 9.29 18.04 -3.85
CA SER A 117 8.25 18.83 -3.21
C SER A 117 8.78 20.13 -2.63
N SER A 118 8.25 21.23 -3.11
CA SER A 118 8.37 22.55 -2.48
C SER A 118 6.98 23.03 -2.05
N ASN A 119 6.89 23.69 -0.92
CA ASN A 119 5.68 24.35 -0.45
C ASN A 119 5.52 25.77 -1.02
N VAL A 120 6.53 26.23 -1.71
CA VAL A 120 6.55 27.54 -2.38
C VAL A 120 6.38 27.30 -3.87
N ILE A 121 5.58 28.05 -4.49
CA ILE A 121 5.09 28.19 -5.87
C ILE A 121 5.72 27.26 -6.94
N GLN A 122 6.97 26.82 -6.81
CA GLN A 122 7.65 25.98 -7.81
C GLN A 122 8.20 24.70 -7.20
N ARG A 123 7.86 23.56 -7.81
CA ARG A 123 8.49 22.28 -7.50
C ARG A 123 9.92 22.27 -8.04
N THR A 124 10.88 21.85 -7.20
CA THR A 124 12.21 21.53 -7.69
C THR A 124 12.21 20.13 -8.29
N THR A 125 12.94 19.93 -9.37
CA THR A 125 13.21 18.60 -9.93
C THR A 125 14.49 18.00 -9.34
N GLU A 126 15.23 18.78 -8.56
CA GLU A 126 16.49 18.36 -7.96
C GLU A 126 16.24 17.53 -6.70
N SER A 127 17.07 16.50 -6.53
CA SER A 127 17.01 15.65 -5.35
C SER A 127 17.56 16.38 -4.12
N ARG A 128 16.97 16.12 -2.94
CA ARG A 128 17.55 16.54 -1.65
C ARG A 128 18.78 15.73 -1.23
N LEU A 129 19.12 14.69 -2.00
CA LEU A 129 20.37 13.93 -1.91
C LEU A 129 20.92 13.81 -3.33
N GLY A 130 21.87 14.66 -3.66
CA GLY A 130 22.38 14.79 -5.02
C GLY A 130 23.57 15.74 -5.12
N GLN A 131 23.89 16.12 -6.34
CA GLN A 131 25.00 17.01 -6.65
C GLN A 131 24.93 18.35 -5.88
N TYR A 132 23.73 18.88 -5.67
CA TYR A 132 23.52 20.21 -5.12
C TYR A 132 23.07 20.23 -3.66
N SER A 133 22.68 19.07 -3.13
CA SER A 133 21.96 18.99 -1.87
C SER A 133 22.38 17.78 -1.06
N MET A 134 22.36 17.91 0.26
CA MET A 134 22.45 16.79 1.19
C MET A 134 21.30 16.85 2.20
N ALA A 135 20.84 15.68 2.63
CA ALA A 135 19.87 15.55 3.73
C ALA A 135 20.43 14.57 4.76
N PHE A 136 20.00 14.70 6.01
CA PHE A 136 20.40 13.78 7.07
C PHE A 136 19.60 12.47 7.02
N ALA A 137 20.15 11.41 7.61
CA ALA A 137 19.55 10.09 7.65
C ALA A 137 18.15 10.09 8.27
N ASN A 138 17.90 10.90 9.30
CA ASN A 138 16.58 11.02 9.92
C ASN A 138 15.55 11.73 9.05
N SER A 139 15.94 12.27 7.90
CA SER A 139 15.01 12.79 6.87
C SER A 139 14.58 11.73 5.84
N MET A 140 15.06 10.50 5.96
CA MET A 140 14.60 9.37 5.17
C MET A 140 13.33 8.77 5.76
N TYR A 141 12.67 7.90 4.99
CA TYR A 141 11.48 7.20 5.45
C TYR A 141 11.50 5.73 5.05
N SER A 142 10.86 4.88 5.86
CA SER A 142 10.58 3.50 5.48
C SER A 142 9.18 3.35 4.88
N MET A 143 9.01 2.28 4.09
CA MET A 143 7.71 1.75 3.69
C MET A 143 7.57 0.39 4.35
N ASP A 144 6.59 0.27 5.24
CA ASP A 144 6.28 -0.95 5.96
C ASP A 144 4.98 -1.54 5.43
N ASN A 145 5.06 -2.71 4.78
CA ASN A 145 3.90 -3.46 4.32
C ASN A 145 3.67 -4.63 5.26
N VAL A 146 2.57 -4.60 6.01
CA VAL A 146 2.21 -5.62 6.99
C VAL A 146 0.93 -6.33 6.57
N VAL A 147 0.95 -7.64 6.56
CA VAL A 147 -0.23 -8.48 6.31
C VAL A 147 -0.43 -9.43 7.46
N ASN A 148 -1.62 -9.39 8.05
CA ASN A 148 -2.14 -10.38 8.98
C ASN A 148 -3.36 -11.03 8.34
N SER A 149 -3.37 -12.35 8.18
CA SER A 149 -4.50 -13.05 7.58
C SER A 149 -4.77 -14.37 8.28
N VAL A 150 -6.05 -14.61 8.58
CA VAL A 150 -6.56 -15.90 9.06
C VAL A 150 -7.56 -16.43 8.05
N SER A 151 -7.44 -17.69 7.67
CA SER A 151 -8.43 -18.37 6.84
C SER A 151 -8.88 -19.69 7.46
N VAL A 152 -10.17 -19.97 7.31
CA VAL A 152 -10.83 -21.24 7.68
C VAL A 152 -11.44 -21.82 6.42
N ASP A 153 -11.05 -23.02 6.05
CA ASP A 153 -11.46 -23.75 4.85
C ASP A 153 -12.04 -25.11 5.25
N LEU A 154 -13.37 -25.25 5.12
CA LEU A 154 -14.08 -26.49 5.39
C LEU A 154 -14.50 -27.11 4.07
N ASN A 155 -13.94 -28.29 3.79
CA ASN A 155 -14.29 -29.10 2.64
C ASN A 155 -15.12 -30.29 3.09
N SER A 156 -16.32 -30.45 2.49
CA SER A 156 -17.30 -31.49 2.84
C SER A 156 -17.73 -32.28 1.60
N ARG A 157 -17.90 -33.56 1.76
CA ARG A 157 -18.46 -34.45 0.74
C ARG A 157 -19.75 -35.06 1.28
N PHE A 158 -20.82 -35.02 0.48
CA PHE A 158 -22.14 -35.58 0.80
C PHE A 158 -22.47 -36.67 -0.23
N GLY A 159 -22.25 -37.91 0.14
CA GLY A 159 -22.30 -39.00 -0.80
C GLY A 159 -21.22 -38.95 -1.89
N ASP A 160 -21.50 -39.54 -3.06
CA ASP A 160 -20.51 -39.62 -4.15
C ASP A 160 -20.57 -38.42 -5.12
N ASN A 161 -21.66 -37.68 -5.09
CA ASN A 161 -21.98 -36.73 -6.15
C ASN A 161 -22.03 -35.25 -5.70
N VAL A 162 -21.91 -34.95 -4.40
CA VAL A 162 -22.03 -33.59 -3.90
C VAL A 162 -20.82 -33.25 -3.05
N SER A 163 -20.20 -32.11 -3.33
CA SER A 163 -19.16 -31.50 -2.49
C SER A 163 -19.52 -30.06 -2.16
N ASN A 164 -19.05 -29.62 -1.00
CA ASN A 164 -19.19 -28.23 -0.56
C ASN A 164 -17.85 -27.74 -0.05
N GLN A 165 -17.54 -26.47 -0.31
CA GLN A 165 -16.40 -25.76 0.24
C GLN A 165 -16.88 -24.45 0.86
N LEU A 166 -16.70 -24.30 2.17
CA LEU A 166 -16.88 -23.04 2.88
C LEU A 166 -15.50 -22.47 3.20
N LEU A 167 -15.20 -21.28 2.65
CA LEU A 167 -13.98 -20.53 2.92
C LEU A 167 -14.32 -19.20 3.56
N VAL A 168 -13.76 -18.94 4.75
CA VAL A 168 -13.84 -17.65 5.42
C VAL A 168 -12.44 -17.12 5.65
N THR A 169 -12.20 -15.87 5.27
CA THR A 169 -10.91 -15.21 5.45
C THR A 169 -11.09 -13.84 6.11
N TYR A 170 -10.30 -13.55 7.13
CA TYR A 170 -10.08 -12.22 7.67
C TYR A 170 -8.65 -11.78 7.32
N SER A 171 -8.50 -10.58 6.78
CA SER A 171 -7.19 -10.00 6.46
C SER A 171 -7.14 -8.55 6.90
N GLN A 172 -6.02 -8.19 7.53
CA GLN A 172 -5.62 -6.82 7.78
C GLN A 172 -4.33 -6.55 7.02
N LEU A 173 -4.34 -5.48 6.22
CA LEU A 173 -3.22 -5.06 5.39
C LEU A 173 -2.93 -3.60 5.74
N ASP A 174 -1.69 -3.35 6.18
CA ASP A 174 -1.23 -2.04 6.57
C ASP A 174 -0.03 -1.65 5.70
N ASP A 175 -0.15 -0.53 4.98
CA ASP A 175 0.92 0.08 4.23
C ASP A 175 1.24 1.43 4.89
N ILE A 176 2.34 1.50 5.64
CA ILE A 176 2.63 2.62 6.53
C ILE A 176 3.99 3.20 6.20
N ARG A 177 4.09 4.52 6.22
CA ARG A 177 5.39 5.19 6.24
C ARG A 177 5.93 5.26 7.68
N GLY A 178 7.19 4.87 7.84
CA GLY A 178 7.93 4.97 9.10
C GLY A 178 9.09 5.95 9.00
N SER A 179 9.61 6.36 10.14
CA SER A 179 10.79 7.23 10.26
C SER A 179 11.62 6.85 11.47
N SER A 180 12.94 7.01 11.38
CA SER A 180 13.85 6.95 12.53
C SER A 180 13.92 8.28 13.30
N SER A 181 13.38 9.36 12.74
CA SER A 181 13.36 10.68 13.34
C SER A 181 12.39 10.79 14.50
N ALA A 182 12.77 11.52 15.55
CA ALA A 182 11.79 12.10 16.46
C ALA A 182 10.88 13.11 15.70
N LYS A 183 9.69 13.39 16.22
CA LYS A 183 8.81 14.44 15.67
C LYS A 183 9.53 15.78 15.71
N PHE A 184 9.86 16.30 14.55
CA PHE A 184 10.52 17.58 14.39
C PHE A 184 10.10 18.20 13.07
N PRO A 185 9.99 19.52 12.93
CA PRO A 185 9.69 20.16 11.66
C PRO A 185 10.71 19.76 10.58
N PHE A 186 10.25 19.62 9.35
CA PHE A 186 11.16 19.48 8.22
C PHE A 186 11.71 20.85 7.83
N ILE A 187 13.01 20.92 7.61
CA ILE A 187 13.74 22.16 7.33
C ILE A 187 14.47 22.03 6.01
N ASP A 188 14.26 22.99 5.10
CA ASP A 188 15.11 23.22 3.94
C ASP A 188 15.93 24.50 4.16
N ILE A 189 17.24 24.40 4.03
CA ILE A 189 18.17 25.51 4.06
C ILE A 189 18.68 25.71 2.63
N LEU A 190 18.42 26.87 2.04
CA LEU A 190 18.86 27.22 0.70
C LEU A 190 20.29 27.80 0.75
N GLU A 191 20.87 28.06 -0.40
CA GLU A 191 22.22 28.63 -0.52
C GLU A 191 22.23 30.17 -0.59
N GLY A 192 21.05 30.80 -0.54
CA GLY A 192 20.87 32.22 -0.75
C GLY A 192 20.70 32.59 -2.22
N TYR A 193 20.90 33.84 -2.56
CA TYR A 193 20.78 34.33 -3.93
C TYR A 193 22.04 34.04 -4.75
N SER A 194 21.83 33.54 -5.96
CA SER A 194 22.89 33.52 -6.97
C SER A 194 22.70 34.65 -7.95
N VAL A 195 23.80 35.24 -8.43
CA VAL A 195 23.79 36.23 -9.48
C VAL A 195 24.28 35.58 -10.76
N SER A 196 23.43 35.50 -11.79
CA SER A 196 23.80 35.01 -13.12
C SER A 196 23.53 36.10 -14.14
N ASN A 197 24.55 36.48 -14.94
CA ASN A 197 24.46 37.55 -15.94
C ASN A 197 23.90 38.87 -15.39
N GLY A 198 24.28 39.26 -14.16
CA GLY A 198 23.80 40.49 -13.51
C GLY A 198 22.36 40.40 -12.97
N GLN A 199 21.71 39.28 -13.09
CA GLN A 199 20.37 39.04 -12.55
C GLN A 199 20.47 38.23 -11.26
N ILE A 200 19.79 38.69 -10.22
CA ILE A 200 19.66 37.95 -8.96
C ILE A 200 18.67 36.80 -9.20
N THR A 201 19.14 35.55 -9.12
CA THR A 201 18.31 34.37 -9.19
C THR A 201 18.24 33.71 -7.81
N GLN A 202 17.05 33.51 -7.30
CA GLN A 202 16.84 32.77 -6.05
C GLN A 202 17.11 31.30 -6.29
N SER A 203 17.97 30.69 -5.47
CA SER A 203 18.10 29.24 -5.46
C SER A 203 16.85 28.65 -4.84
N ILE A 204 16.20 27.75 -5.58
CA ILE A 204 15.07 26.96 -5.10
C ILE A 204 15.49 25.52 -4.71
N VAL A 205 16.76 25.20 -4.91
CA VAL A 205 17.33 23.91 -4.60
C VAL A 205 17.84 23.95 -3.16
N PRO A 206 17.35 23.09 -2.26
CA PRO A 206 17.89 23.01 -0.90
C PRO A 206 19.37 22.66 -0.93
N TYR A 207 20.16 23.34 -0.11
CA TYR A 207 21.56 23.02 0.11
C TYR A 207 21.70 21.95 1.18
N ILE A 208 20.94 22.10 2.30
CA ILE A 208 20.84 21.11 3.38
C ILE A 208 19.37 20.95 3.75
N SER A 209 18.94 19.69 3.94
CA SER A 209 17.62 19.35 4.47
C SER A 209 17.72 18.51 5.74
N ALA A 210 16.89 18.82 6.74
CA ALA A 210 16.85 18.14 8.03
C ALA A 210 15.40 17.97 8.52
N GLY A 211 15.18 17.11 9.49
CA GLY A 211 13.88 16.96 10.16
C GLY A 211 13.10 15.74 9.72
N TYR A 212 11.90 15.60 10.23
CA TYR A 212 10.98 14.51 9.91
C TYR A 212 10.48 14.66 8.48
N GLU A 213 10.57 13.61 7.67
CA GLU A 213 10.24 13.68 6.23
C GLU A 213 8.81 14.19 6.00
N LEU A 214 8.66 15.08 5.02
CA LEU A 214 7.47 15.91 4.75
C LEU A 214 6.14 15.16 4.63
N PHE A 215 6.16 13.94 4.11
CA PHE A 215 4.99 13.14 3.80
C PHE A 215 4.78 11.97 4.75
N THR A 216 5.67 11.77 5.73
CA THR A 216 5.68 10.54 6.51
C THR A 216 4.75 10.59 7.72
N TRP A 217 4.54 11.79 8.30
CA TRP A 217 3.62 11.93 9.42
C TRP A 217 2.17 11.68 8.98
N ASN A 218 1.48 10.78 9.70
CA ASN A 218 0.10 10.38 9.41
C ASN A 218 -0.10 10.03 7.92
N ASN A 219 0.76 9.14 7.41
CA ASN A 219 0.68 8.66 6.04
C ASN A 219 0.70 7.13 6.04
N GLY A 220 -0.45 6.55 5.76
CA GLY A 220 -0.61 5.11 5.72
C GLY A 220 -2.01 4.71 5.28
N VAL A 221 -2.10 3.48 4.82
CA VAL A 221 -3.36 2.84 4.45
C VAL A 221 -3.57 1.62 5.33
N HIS A 222 -4.72 1.56 5.99
CA HIS A 222 -5.15 0.42 6.79
C HIS A 222 -6.37 -0.22 6.13
N ASN A 223 -6.24 -1.45 5.67
CA ASN A 223 -7.32 -2.19 5.05
C ASN A 223 -7.74 -3.37 5.92
N THR A 224 -9.04 -3.50 6.14
CA THR A 224 -9.65 -4.71 6.73
C THR A 224 -10.55 -5.35 5.70
N VAL A 225 -10.32 -6.64 5.43
CA VAL A 225 -11.12 -7.43 4.50
C VAL A 225 -11.62 -8.69 5.19
N ILE A 226 -12.94 -8.88 5.19
CA ILE A 226 -13.58 -10.14 5.57
C ILE A 226 -14.20 -10.71 4.31
N ASN A 227 -13.81 -11.93 3.95
CA ASN A 227 -14.36 -12.62 2.80
C ASN A 227 -14.94 -13.96 3.25
N ALA A 228 -16.18 -14.25 2.84
CA ALA A 228 -16.81 -15.53 3.04
C ALA A 228 -17.34 -16.04 1.70
N LYS A 229 -17.05 -17.28 1.38
CA LYS A 229 -17.46 -17.93 0.14
C LYS A 229 -17.90 -19.36 0.45
N ASP A 230 -19.07 -19.73 -0.09
CA ASP A 230 -19.62 -21.08 0.03
C ASP A 230 -19.98 -21.62 -1.36
N ASP A 231 -19.34 -22.71 -1.76
CA ASP A 231 -19.53 -23.37 -3.03
C ASP A 231 -20.11 -24.75 -2.83
N ILE A 232 -21.23 -25.06 -3.50
CA ILE A 232 -21.74 -26.39 -3.66
C ILE A 232 -21.49 -26.87 -5.09
N THR A 233 -20.91 -28.06 -5.25
CA THR A 233 -20.67 -28.70 -6.55
C THR A 233 -21.40 -30.02 -6.61
N ILE A 234 -22.19 -30.21 -7.67
CA ILE A 234 -23.00 -31.42 -7.93
C ILE A 234 -22.50 -32.07 -9.20
N PHE A 235 -22.13 -33.34 -9.13
CA PHE A 235 -21.78 -34.17 -10.28
C PHE A 235 -22.98 -35.04 -10.69
N LYS A 236 -23.53 -34.82 -11.89
CA LYS A 236 -24.69 -35.56 -12.41
C LYS A 236 -24.50 -35.94 -13.87
N GLY A 237 -24.22 -37.18 -14.14
CA GLY A 237 -23.89 -37.64 -15.50
C GLY A 237 -22.72 -36.86 -16.07
N ASN A 238 -22.91 -36.20 -17.17
CA ASN A 238 -21.89 -35.42 -17.86
C ASN A 238 -21.78 -33.93 -17.39
N HIS A 239 -22.50 -33.57 -16.35
CA HIS A 239 -22.58 -32.22 -15.81
C HIS A 239 -21.82 -32.10 -14.49
N LYS A 240 -21.07 -31.01 -14.34
CA LYS A 240 -20.50 -30.54 -13.08
C LYS A 240 -21.07 -29.16 -12.80
N ILE A 241 -22.11 -29.12 -11.99
CA ILE A 241 -22.84 -27.89 -11.64
C ILE A 241 -22.23 -27.32 -10.37
N THR A 242 -21.76 -26.07 -10.41
CA THR A 242 -21.29 -25.35 -9.24
C THR A 242 -22.17 -24.13 -9.02
N ALA A 243 -22.72 -23.98 -7.81
CA ALA A 243 -23.41 -22.78 -7.37
C ALA A 243 -22.80 -22.26 -6.07
N GLY A 244 -22.78 -20.97 -5.88
CA GLY A 244 -22.16 -20.42 -4.69
C GLY A 244 -22.63 -19.02 -4.33
N LEU A 245 -22.36 -18.71 -3.07
CA LEU A 245 -22.54 -17.39 -2.46
C LEU A 245 -21.19 -16.80 -2.13
N SER A 246 -21.03 -15.50 -2.24
CA SER A 246 -19.88 -14.77 -1.73
C SER A 246 -20.32 -13.52 -1.01
N PHE A 247 -19.62 -13.22 0.07
CA PHE A 247 -19.74 -12.00 0.84
C PHE A 247 -18.35 -11.41 1.03
N GLU A 248 -18.19 -10.12 0.81
CA GLU A 248 -16.97 -9.39 1.15
C GLU A 248 -17.35 -8.11 1.90
N TYR A 249 -16.81 -7.93 3.10
CA TYR A 249 -16.75 -6.65 3.79
C TYR A 249 -15.36 -6.07 3.57
N GLN A 250 -15.29 -4.81 3.18
CA GLN A 250 -14.05 -4.10 3.07
C GLN A 250 -14.15 -2.74 3.75
N MET A 251 -13.12 -2.41 4.53
CA MET A 251 -12.86 -1.10 5.10
C MET A 251 -11.45 -0.67 4.70
N ALA A 252 -11.32 0.55 4.21
CA ALA A 252 -10.04 1.17 3.95
C ALA A 252 -10.00 2.55 4.62
N ASP A 253 -9.00 2.77 5.47
CA ASP A 253 -8.62 4.05 6.04
C ASP A 253 -7.34 4.51 5.37
N ASN A 254 -7.37 5.64 4.68
CA ASN A 254 -6.22 6.25 4.05
C ASN A 254 -5.92 7.59 4.72
N SER A 255 -4.79 7.65 5.41
CA SER A 255 -4.28 8.88 6.02
C SER A 255 -3.22 9.49 5.12
N TYR A 256 -3.28 10.80 4.96
CA TYR A 256 -2.29 11.56 4.24
C TYR A 256 -2.23 12.99 4.79
N MET A 257 -1.09 13.35 5.34
CA MET A 257 -0.88 14.69 5.89
C MET A 257 0.52 15.20 5.53
N ARG A 258 0.63 15.94 4.43
CA ARG A 258 1.87 16.62 4.08
C ARG A 258 2.15 17.73 5.09
N ASN A 259 3.40 17.86 5.54
CA ASN A 259 3.84 18.87 6.50
C ASN A 259 3.14 18.81 7.87
N GLY A 260 2.66 17.64 8.29
CA GLY A 260 1.98 17.50 9.58
C GLY A 260 2.88 17.73 10.80
N THR A 261 4.20 17.67 10.64
CA THR A 261 5.19 18.07 11.66
C THR A 261 5.66 19.51 11.52
N GLY A 262 5.21 20.22 10.50
CA GLY A 262 5.67 21.55 10.12
C GLY A 262 6.78 21.54 9.09
N TYR A 263 6.87 22.59 8.31
CA TYR A 263 7.90 22.84 7.32
C TYR A 263 8.42 24.26 7.47
N TYR A 264 9.75 24.40 7.49
CA TYR A 264 10.42 25.69 7.53
C TYR A 264 11.45 25.76 6.41
N ARG A 265 11.51 26.91 5.73
CA ARG A 265 12.48 27.16 4.69
C ARG A 265 13.27 28.42 5.02
N TYR A 266 14.57 28.30 5.04
CA TYR A 266 15.50 29.40 5.28
C TYR A 266 16.23 29.75 4.00
N HIS A 267 16.46 31.03 3.81
CA HIS A 267 17.07 31.59 2.61
C HIS A 267 18.55 31.25 2.49
N SER A 268 19.24 31.13 3.63
CA SER A 268 20.67 30.81 3.70
C SER A 268 21.02 30.06 4.98
N MET A 269 22.23 29.48 5.00
CA MET A 269 22.81 28.91 6.21
C MET A 269 22.97 29.94 7.32
N ASP A 270 23.39 31.18 6.98
CA ASP A 270 23.57 32.22 7.96
C ASP A 270 22.25 32.64 8.59
N ASP A 271 21.19 32.78 7.80
CA ASP A 271 19.85 33.06 8.33
C ASP A 271 19.38 31.98 9.30
N PHE A 272 19.58 30.72 8.93
CA PHE A 272 19.21 29.61 9.79
C PHE A 272 19.98 29.59 11.13
N LEU A 273 21.30 29.69 11.08
CA LEU A 273 22.15 29.61 12.25
C LEU A 273 22.02 30.84 13.16
N ASN A 274 21.75 32.01 12.61
CA ASN A 274 21.54 33.23 13.37
C ASN A 274 20.09 33.40 13.88
N GLY A 275 19.19 32.46 13.56
CA GLY A 275 17.82 32.50 14.03
C GLY A 275 16.95 33.60 13.36
N ALA A 276 17.26 33.94 12.11
CA ALA A 276 16.43 34.79 11.31
C ALA A 276 15.03 34.20 11.08
N ALA A 277 14.09 34.98 10.69
CA ALA A 277 12.76 34.50 10.30
C ALA A 277 12.86 33.60 9.05
N PRO A 278 12.17 32.46 9.01
CA PRO A 278 12.14 31.62 7.83
C PRO A 278 11.46 32.32 6.66
N GLU A 279 11.92 32.07 5.45
CA GLU A 279 11.31 32.57 4.21
C GLU A 279 9.88 32.03 4.02
N SER A 280 9.66 30.79 4.43
CA SER A 280 8.37 30.11 4.30
C SER A 280 8.13 29.19 5.48
N VAL A 281 6.89 29.15 5.95
CA VAL A 281 6.39 28.21 6.96
C VAL A 281 5.11 27.59 6.45
N CYS A 282 5.03 26.26 6.53
CA CYS A 282 3.82 25.51 6.23
C CYS A 282 3.52 24.51 7.35
N LEU A 283 2.25 24.44 7.72
CA LEU A 283 1.74 23.44 8.66
C LEU A 283 0.39 22.95 8.14
N THR A 284 0.22 21.64 8.12
CA THR A 284 -1.06 21.00 7.86
C THR A 284 -1.57 20.37 9.15
N TYR A 285 -2.82 20.59 9.45
CA TYR A 285 -3.50 20.02 10.61
C TYR A 285 -4.91 19.55 10.21
N GLY A 286 -5.46 18.63 10.99
CA GLY A 286 -6.80 18.11 10.75
C GLY A 286 -7.89 19.15 11.01
N TYR A 287 -9.01 18.99 10.32
CA TYR A 287 -10.20 19.82 10.53
C TYR A 287 -10.77 19.54 11.93
N ASP A 288 -11.32 20.57 12.56
CA ASP A 288 -11.98 20.48 13.88
C ASP A 288 -11.14 19.84 15.00
N GLY A 289 -9.81 20.03 14.93
CA GLY A 289 -8.87 19.55 15.95
C GLY A 289 -8.52 18.07 15.86
N GLU A 290 -8.92 17.39 14.81
CA GLU A 290 -8.50 15.99 14.58
C GLU A 290 -6.99 15.91 14.35
N LEU A 291 -6.32 15.08 15.16
CA LEU A 291 -4.87 14.96 15.10
C LEU A 291 -4.39 14.06 13.95
N ASN A 292 -5.18 13.04 13.61
CA ASN A 292 -4.82 12.03 12.61
C ASN A 292 -5.98 11.81 11.61
N PRO A 293 -6.28 12.80 10.76
CA PRO A 293 -7.36 12.68 9.79
C PRO A 293 -7.09 11.54 8.80
N ALA A 294 -8.14 10.80 8.48
CA ALA A 294 -8.12 9.74 7.50
C ALA A 294 -9.40 9.74 6.67
N ALA A 295 -9.27 9.53 5.37
CA ALA A 295 -10.41 9.25 4.52
C ALA A 295 -10.80 7.79 4.65
N ARG A 296 -12.07 7.52 4.95
CA ARG A 296 -12.56 6.15 5.19
C ARG A 296 -13.60 5.75 4.16
N VAL A 297 -13.44 4.56 3.60
CA VAL A 297 -14.45 3.90 2.79
C VAL A 297 -14.79 2.54 3.36
N ARG A 298 -16.09 2.22 3.42
CA ARG A 298 -16.60 0.92 3.85
C ARG A 298 -17.68 0.46 2.89
N PHE A 299 -17.62 -0.82 2.52
CA PHE A 299 -18.67 -1.42 1.73
C PHE A 299 -18.85 -2.91 2.03
N ASN A 300 -20.01 -3.41 1.67
CA ASN A 300 -20.32 -4.83 1.59
C ASN A 300 -20.57 -5.20 0.13
N GLN A 301 -19.99 -6.29 -0.32
CA GLN A 301 -20.29 -6.86 -1.63
C GLN A 301 -20.90 -8.25 -1.45
N PHE A 302 -22.02 -8.47 -2.11
CA PHE A 302 -22.69 -9.75 -2.16
C PHE A 302 -22.59 -10.30 -3.57
N GLY A 303 -22.35 -11.61 -3.69
CA GLY A 303 -22.30 -12.31 -4.96
C GLY A 303 -23.08 -13.61 -4.90
N LEU A 304 -23.86 -13.88 -5.93
CA LEU A 304 -24.52 -15.15 -6.17
C LEU A 304 -24.13 -15.63 -7.57
N TYR A 305 -23.78 -16.89 -7.72
CA TYR A 305 -23.41 -17.44 -9.02
C TYR A 305 -23.80 -18.89 -9.18
N ALA A 306 -23.99 -19.29 -10.44
CA ALA A 306 -24.12 -20.66 -10.85
C ALA A 306 -23.43 -20.89 -12.19
N GLN A 307 -22.79 -22.03 -12.34
CA GLN A 307 -22.05 -22.45 -13.53
C GLN A 307 -22.25 -23.94 -13.75
N ASP A 308 -22.35 -24.34 -15.00
CA ASP A 308 -22.29 -25.75 -15.41
C ASP A 308 -21.09 -25.99 -16.34
N GLU A 309 -20.37 -27.05 -16.09
CA GLU A 309 -19.40 -27.63 -16.99
C GLU A 309 -20.03 -28.91 -17.58
N TRP A 310 -20.45 -28.84 -18.84
CA TRP A 310 -21.08 -29.94 -19.54
C TRP A 310 -20.09 -30.62 -20.47
N SER A 311 -19.79 -31.90 -20.22
CA SER A 311 -18.99 -32.76 -21.08
C SER A 311 -19.87 -33.39 -22.18
N ILE A 312 -19.73 -32.92 -23.40
CA ILE A 312 -20.51 -33.41 -24.56
C ILE A 312 -19.65 -34.40 -25.30
N GLY A 313 -19.98 -35.67 -25.12
CA GLY A 313 -19.11 -36.75 -25.58
C GLY A 313 -17.77 -36.80 -24.82
N ASN A 314 -16.71 -37.28 -25.48
CA ASN A 314 -15.38 -37.38 -24.86
C ASN A 314 -14.46 -36.19 -25.14
N ASP A 315 -14.80 -35.40 -26.16
CA ASP A 315 -13.85 -34.47 -26.79
C ASP A 315 -14.25 -33.01 -26.63
N PHE A 316 -15.51 -32.72 -26.28
CA PHE A 316 -16.01 -31.36 -26.16
C PHE A 316 -16.54 -31.06 -24.76
N LYS A 317 -16.10 -29.95 -24.18
CA LYS A 317 -16.61 -29.41 -22.90
C LYS A 317 -17.12 -28.00 -23.12
N LEU A 318 -18.36 -27.76 -22.74
CA LEU A 318 -19.01 -26.45 -22.69
C LEU A 318 -19.09 -26.00 -21.23
N THR A 319 -18.68 -24.77 -20.95
CA THR A 319 -18.83 -24.14 -19.63
C THR A 319 -19.67 -22.88 -19.79
N TYR A 320 -20.75 -22.76 -19.04
CA TYR A 320 -21.58 -21.58 -19.04
C TYR A 320 -22.08 -21.26 -17.64
N GLY A 321 -22.29 -19.98 -17.37
CA GLY A 321 -22.73 -19.56 -16.05
C GLY A 321 -23.05 -18.07 -15.98
N VAL A 322 -23.59 -17.68 -14.85
CA VAL A 322 -23.92 -16.29 -14.53
C VAL A 322 -23.50 -15.97 -13.10
N ARG A 323 -23.03 -14.75 -12.90
CA ARG A 323 -22.77 -14.19 -11.58
C ARG A 323 -23.53 -12.88 -11.43
N LEU A 324 -24.12 -12.71 -10.28
CA LEU A 324 -24.81 -11.50 -9.85
C LEU A 324 -24.00 -10.88 -8.70
N ASP A 325 -23.64 -9.61 -8.80
CA ASP A 325 -22.92 -8.89 -7.76
C ASP A 325 -23.63 -7.59 -7.41
N GLU A 326 -23.63 -7.24 -6.15
CA GLU A 326 -24.11 -5.95 -5.65
C GLU A 326 -23.16 -5.39 -4.61
N ILE A 327 -22.79 -4.11 -4.74
CA ILE A 327 -21.94 -3.38 -3.80
C ILE A 327 -22.79 -2.34 -3.08
N ILE A 328 -22.74 -2.36 -1.75
CA ILE A 328 -23.47 -1.45 -0.87
C ILE A 328 -22.46 -0.68 -0.03
N PHE A 329 -22.31 0.63 -0.31
CA PHE A 329 -21.42 1.52 0.42
C PHE A 329 -22.05 2.05 1.69
N ASN A 330 -21.20 2.30 2.71
CA ASN A 330 -21.62 2.98 3.93
C ASN A 330 -21.36 4.49 3.81
N ASN A 331 -22.40 5.31 3.87
CA ASN A 331 -22.32 6.77 3.72
C ASN A 331 -21.95 7.52 5.01
N LYS A 332 -21.83 6.84 6.14
CA LYS A 332 -21.64 7.49 7.45
C LYS A 332 -20.32 8.28 7.58
N ASP A 333 -19.33 7.92 6.76
CA ASP A 333 -18.00 8.52 6.81
C ASP A 333 -17.82 9.65 5.77
N LEU A 334 -18.87 9.99 5.01
CA LEU A 334 -18.81 11.02 3.97
C LEU A 334 -19.32 12.37 4.49
N MET A 335 -18.65 13.44 4.04
CA MET A 335 -19.08 14.82 4.30
C MET A 335 -19.45 15.50 2.99
N ARG A 336 -20.58 16.24 3.02
CA ARG A 336 -20.98 17.07 1.88
C ARG A 336 -20.11 18.34 1.86
N ASN A 337 -19.46 18.57 0.75
CA ASN A 337 -18.85 19.86 0.45
C ASN A 337 -19.89 20.76 -0.21
N ASN A 338 -20.40 21.72 0.53
CA ASN A 338 -21.46 22.62 0.04
C ASN A 338 -21.00 23.48 -1.14
N ALA A 339 -19.75 23.89 -1.20
CA ALA A 339 -19.23 24.67 -2.32
C ALA A 339 -19.25 23.88 -3.65
N ILE A 340 -19.06 22.56 -3.59
CA ILE A 340 -19.18 21.67 -4.76
C ILE A 340 -20.67 21.40 -5.06
N TYR A 341 -21.47 21.15 -4.02
CA TYR A 341 -22.89 20.83 -4.17
C TYR A 341 -23.70 22.00 -4.78
N ASP A 342 -23.32 23.24 -4.50
CA ASP A 342 -24.00 24.44 -5.00
C ASP A 342 -23.70 24.75 -6.47
N ILE A 343 -22.67 24.09 -7.05
CA ILE A 343 -22.34 24.21 -8.48
C ILE A 343 -23.19 23.21 -9.27
N GLU A 344 -23.80 23.68 -10.35
CA GLU A 344 -24.50 22.84 -11.31
C GLU A 344 -23.57 22.44 -12.47
N TYR A 345 -23.46 21.14 -12.72
CA TYR A 345 -22.64 20.53 -13.77
C TYR A 345 -23.57 19.91 -14.80
N ASP A 346 -23.79 20.57 -15.90
CA ASP A 346 -24.67 20.10 -16.99
C ASP A 346 -26.06 19.63 -16.48
N GLY A 347 -26.71 20.46 -15.69
CA GLY A 347 -28.00 20.18 -15.09
C GLY A 347 -27.99 19.19 -13.91
N LYS A 348 -26.79 18.80 -13.41
CA LYS A 348 -26.64 17.86 -12.29
C LYS A 348 -25.83 18.47 -11.15
N LYS A 349 -26.22 18.14 -9.93
CA LYS A 349 -25.46 18.45 -8.72
C LYS A 349 -24.66 17.26 -8.26
N ILE A 350 -23.42 17.47 -7.83
CA ILE A 350 -22.55 16.45 -7.26
C ILE A 350 -22.62 16.55 -5.74
N ASP A 351 -23.06 15.47 -5.09
CA ASP A 351 -23.11 15.37 -3.64
C ASP A 351 -21.95 14.50 -3.14
N THR A 352 -20.94 15.14 -2.56
CA THR A 352 -19.76 14.46 -1.99
C THR A 352 -20.08 13.71 -0.70
N GLY A 353 -21.25 13.96 -0.07
CA GLY A 353 -21.75 13.29 1.13
C GLY A 353 -22.48 11.97 0.85
N MET A 354 -22.52 11.51 -0.39
CA MET A 354 -23.27 10.31 -0.77
C MET A 354 -22.48 9.42 -1.74
N TRP A 355 -22.50 8.11 -1.47
CA TRP A 355 -22.08 7.10 -2.44
C TRP A 355 -23.17 6.85 -3.48
N PRO A 356 -22.78 6.33 -4.67
CA PRO A 356 -23.75 5.86 -5.64
C PRO A 356 -24.71 4.82 -5.04
N LYS A 357 -25.96 4.83 -5.49
CA LYS A 357 -26.94 3.80 -5.10
C LYS A 357 -26.47 2.42 -5.53
N PRO A 358 -26.75 1.38 -4.73
CA PRO A 358 -26.47 0.00 -5.11
C PRO A 358 -27.05 -0.32 -6.49
N LYS A 359 -26.29 -1.06 -7.29
CA LYS A 359 -26.74 -1.49 -8.62
C LYS A 359 -26.31 -2.93 -8.84
N LEU A 360 -27.29 -3.78 -9.15
CA LEU A 360 -27.05 -5.16 -9.50
C LEU A 360 -26.23 -5.26 -10.79
N GLN A 361 -25.12 -5.97 -10.72
CA GLN A 361 -24.24 -6.27 -11.85
C GLN A 361 -24.48 -7.72 -12.27
N ILE A 362 -24.73 -7.94 -13.56
CA ILE A 362 -24.98 -9.28 -14.12
C ILE A 362 -23.81 -9.64 -15.03
N SER A 363 -23.13 -10.72 -14.72
CA SER A 363 -21.89 -11.16 -15.36
C SER A 363 -22.06 -12.57 -15.96
N PRO A 364 -22.69 -12.71 -17.14
CA PRO A 364 -22.77 -13.97 -17.85
C PRO A 364 -21.42 -14.34 -18.47
N ARG A 365 -21.13 -15.64 -18.55
CA ARG A 365 -19.94 -16.18 -19.20
C ARG A 365 -20.23 -17.49 -19.91
N VAL A 366 -19.52 -17.71 -21.01
CA VAL A 366 -19.53 -18.97 -21.76
C VAL A 366 -18.14 -19.28 -22.26
N GLY A 367 -17.75 -20.53 -22.24
CA GLY A 367 -16.48 -21.00 -22.75
C GLY A 367 -16.58 -22.44 -23.20
N PHE A 368 -15.63 -22.86 -24.04
CA PHE A 368 -15.53 -24.25 -24.48
C PHE A 368 -14.07 -24.71 -24.56
N THR A 369 -13.93 -26.02 -24.49
CA THR A 369 -12.67 -26.71 -24.79
C THR A 369 -13.00 -27.87 -25.70
N TRP A 370 -12.32 -27.99 -26.83
CA TRP A 370 -12.52 -29.03 -27.82
C TRP A 370 -11.22 -29.74 -28.14
N ASP A 371 -11.19 -31.04 -27.97
CA ASP A 371 -10.13 -31.93 -28.48
C ASP A 371 -10.51 -32.34 -29.89
N VAL A 372 -10.01 -31.58 -30.89
CA VAL A 372 -10.46 -31.69 -32.29
C VAL A 372 -10.24 -33.07 -32.91
N LEU A 373 -9.18 -33.75 -32.49
CA LEU A 373 -8.78 -35.02 -33.02
C LEU A 373 -9.07 -36.19 -32.06
N GLY A 374 -9.61 -35.93 -30.86
CA GLY A 374 -9.94 -36.94 -29.87
C GLY A 374 -8.76 -37.66 -29.24
N ASN A 375 -7.55 -37.30 -29.59
CA ASN A 375 -6.31 -37.89 -29.12
C ASN A 375 -5.43 -36.96 -28.28
N ARG A 376 -5.96 -35.81 -27.91
CA ARG A 376 -5.31 -34.77 -27.13
C ARG A 376 -4.14 -34.04 -27.82
N SER A 377 -3.92 -34.26 -29.11
CA SER A 377 -2.85 -33.63 -29.88
C SER A 377 -3.19 -32.21 -30.33
N LEU A 378 -4.48 -31.92 -30.54
CA LEU A 378 -4.96 -30.58 -30.92
C LEU A 378 -6.16 -30.16 -30.06
N LYS A 379 -5.95 -29.17 -29.20
CA LYS A 379 -7.01 -28.61 -28.36
C LYS A 379 -7.30 -27.16 -28.74
N VAL A 380 -8.56 -26.86 -29.04
CA VAL A 380 -9.08 -25.50 -29.28
C VAL A 380 -9.87 -25.06 -28.05
N ARG A 381 -9.63 -23.84 -27.58
CA ARG A 381 -10.35 -23.22 -26.46
C ARG A 381 -10.81 -21.84 -26.84
N GLY A 382 -11.98 -21.46 -26.38
CA GLY A 382 -12.53 -20.13 -26.59
C GLY A 382 -13.56 -19.78 -25.51
N GLY A 383 -13.85 -18.51 -25.38
CA GLY A 383 -14.86 -18.06 -24.44
C GLY A 383 -15.04 -16.56 -24.48
N THR A 384 -16.17 -16.11 -23.92
CA THR A 384 -16.51 -14.70 -23.75
C THR A 384 -17.35 -14.53 -22.50
N GLY A 385 -17.45 -13.28 -21.99
CA GLY A 385 -18.27 -12.95 -20.85
C GLY A 385 -18.18 -11.49 -20.47
N LEU A 386 -19.04 -11.09 -19.56
CA LEU A 386 -18.96 -9.83 -18.84
C LEU A 386 -18.31 -10.07 -17.48
N PHE A 387 -17.36 -9.21 -17.14
CA PHE A 387 -16.60 -9.33 -15.90
C PHE A 387 -16.64 -8.00 -15.16
N SER A 388 -16.94 -8.03 -13.87
CA SER A 388 -16.85 -6.88 -12.98
C SER A 388 -15.50 -6.92 -12.27
N GLY A 389 -14.73 -5.82 -12.38
CA GLY A 389 -13.47 -5.65 -11.68
C GLY A 389 -13.65 -5.10 -10.27
N ARG A 390 -12.57 -5.15 -9.45
CA ARG A 390 -12.54 -4.45 -8.16
C ARG A 390 -12.44 -2.94 -8.38
N LEU A 391 -13.13 -2.18 -7.52
CA LEU A 391 -12.99 -0.73 -7.49
C LEU A 391 -11.63 -0.35 -6.88
N PRO A 392 -10.83 0.50 -7.54
CA PRO A 392 -9.63 1.05 -6.94
C PRO A 392 -10.00 2.02 -5.82
N LEU A 393 -9.79 1.62 -4.56
CA LEU A 393 -10.22 2.38 -3.39
C LEU A 393 -9.55 3.74 -3.27
N VAL A 394 -8.38 3.91 -3.85
CA VAL A 394 -7.65 5.20 -3.88
C VAL A 394 -8.49 6.33 -4.50
N PHE A 395 -9.40 6.05 -5.44
CA PHE A 395 -10.29 7.07 -5.98
C PHE A 395 -11.32 7.59 -4.97
N PHE A 396 -11.55 6.85 -3.89
CA PHE A 396 -12.53 7.21 -2.87
C PHE A 396 -11.89 7.69 -1.57
N THR A 397 -10.60 7.47 -1.39
CA THR A 397 -9.87 7.82 -0.17
C THR A 397 -8.79 8.88 -0.40
N ASN A 398 -8.70 9.44 -1.58
CA ASN A 398 -7.76 10.49 -1.95
C ASN A 398 -8.48 11.84 -2.26
N MET A 399 -9.52 12.13 -1.48
CA MET A 399 -10.33 13.34 -1.64
C MET A 399 -9.98 14.36 -0.56
#